data_21a7ac2a2564ee8d72303a6404d57200
#
_entry.id   21a7ac2a2564ee8d72303a6404d57200
#
_cell.length_a   1.000
_cell.length_b   1.000
_cell.length_c   1.000
_cell.angle_alpha   90.00
_cell.angle_beta   90.00
_cell.angle_gamma   90.00
#
_symmetry.space_group_name_H-M   'P 1'
#
loop_
_entity.id
_entity.type
_entity.pdbx_description
1 polymer ?
#
loop_
_entity_poly.entity_id
_entity_poly.type
_entity_poly.pdbx_seq_one_letter_code
_entity_poly.pdbx_strand_id
1 'polypeptide(L)'
;MPHAPSAGGDDTVAQLRIFPRVCPQYGCDMTDIRDSARSATQALRSLFEPTPLQRNEHLSARYGADIWLKREDLTPVRSYKIRGAVNAMRKVLAQTPDQEVFVCASAGNHAQGVAFACRHFGKRGVIFMPVTTPRQKIDKTRIFGGDAVEIRLTGDYFDQSLAAAQAYCAAEGAHFLSPFDDDDVIEGQASVAVEIIEQLGQAPDMVVLPVGGGGLAAGVRSYFRAVDAPSDFRYVEPLGGASLTAALKVGAPQTLPRVDSFVDGAAVARIGTRSFARLSDIPRSSVLLAPEDRICVTMLEMLNVEGIVLEPAGALAVDVLPVLADQIRGKSVVCVTSGGNFDFERLPEVKERALRFSGLKKYFILRLPQRPGALRDFLGILGPDDDIARFEYLKKSARNFGSVLIGIETNSTDSFAALFRRMEDAGFDYRDITEDETLANFLV
;
A
#
# COMPACT_ATOMS: atom_id res chain seq x y z
N MET A 1 -64.88 -23.25 -17.13
CA MET A 1 -64.58 -24.68 -17.18
C MET A 1 -63.98 -24.99 -18.55
N PRO A 2 -62.94 -25.80 -18.71
CA PRO A 2 -62.33 -26.70 -17.73
C PRO A 2 -60.79 -26.66 -17.71
N HIS A 3 -60.27 -27.31 -16.68
CA HIS A 3 -59.08 -28.15 -16.49
C HIS A 3 -57.68 -27.58 -16.38
N ALA A 4 -57.18 -27.66 -15.13
CA ALA A 4 -55.76 -27.87 -14.86
C ALA A 4 -55.31 -29.30 -15.24
N PRO A 5 -54.01 -29.54 -15.46
CA PRO A 5 -53.33 -30.55 -14.66
C PRO A 5 -51.94 -30.07 -14.10
N SER A 6 -51.72 -30.38 -12.88
CA SER A 6 -50.85 -31.35 -12.22
C SER A 6 -49.34 -31.12 -12.33
N ALA A 7 -48.77 -31.12 -11.14
CA ALA A 7 -47.39 -31.07 -10.70
C ALA A 7 -46.44 -32.04 -11.43
N GLY A 8 -45.20 -31.59 -11.66
CA GLY A 8 -44.03 -32.39 -11.95
C GLY A 8 -42.82 -31.73 -11.31
N GLY A 9 -42.34 -32.34 -10.23
CA GLY A 9 -41.07 -31.93 -9.61
C GLY A 9 -39.91 -32.26 -10.53
N ASP A 10 -38.95 -31.37 -10.54
CA ASP A 10 -37.68 -31.66 -11.18
C ASP A 10 -36.56 -31.28 -10.16
N ASP A 11 -35.99 -32.35 -9.60
CA ASP A 11 -34.80 -32.34 -8.80
C ASP A 11 -33.60 -31.97 -9.66
N THR A 12 -33.21 -30.71 -9.66
CA THR A 12 -31.94 -30.30 -10.27
C THR A 12 -30.83 -30.34 -9.22
N VAL A 13 -30.16 -31.49 -9.16
CA VAL A 13 -28.86 -31.71 -8.54
C VAL A 13 -27.89 -30.62 -9.01
N ALA A 14 -27.44 -29.81 -8.09
CA ALA A 14 -26.40 -28.84 -8.30
C ALA A 14 -25.11 -29.54 -8.78
N GLN A 15 -24.80 -29.45 -10.07
CA GLN A 15 -23.51 -29.82 -10.60
C GLN A 15 -22.44 -28.85 -10.10
N LEU A 16 -21.63 -29.28 -9.16
CA LEU A 16 -20.34 -28.67 -8.84
C LEU A 16 -19.51 -28.61 -10.14
N ARG A 17 -19.43 -27.43 -10.72
CA ARG A 17 -18.49 -27.17 -11.83
C ARG A 17 -17.08 -27.24 -11.28
N ILE A 18 -16.40 -28.34 -11.55
CA ILE A 18 -14.94 -28.48 -11.39
C ILE A 18 -14.32 -27.52 -12.41
N PHE A 19 -13.77 -26.41 -11.96
CA PHE A 19 -13.03 -25.47 -12.80
C PHE A 19 -11.73 -26.14 -13.28
N PRO A 20 -11.35 -25.96 -14.55
CA PRO A 20 -10.12 -26.53 -15.07
C PRO A 20 -8.89 -25.94 -14.34
N ARG A 21 -7.91 -26.80 -14.05
CA ARG A 21 -6.65 -26.44 -13.35
C ARG A 21 -5.68 -25.57 -14.16
N VAL A 22 -6.02 -25.22 -15.38
CA VAL A 22 -5.19 -24.43 -16.30
C VAL A 22 -5.98 -23.22 -16.79
N CYS A 23 -5.40 -22.03 -16.68
CA CYS A 23 -5.93 -20.85 -17.35
C CYS A 23 -5.48 -20.89 -18.83
N PRO A 24 -6.40 -21.13 -19.82
CA PRO A 24 -6.02 -21.46 -21.19
C PRO A 24 -5.26 -20.35 -21.95
N GLN A 25 -5.26 -19.11 -21.44
CA GLN A 25 -4.69 -17.97 -22.14
C GLN A 25 -3.24 -17.65 -21.76
N TYR A 26 -2.71 -18.18 -20.65
CA TYR A 26 -1.39 -17.76 -20.12
C TYR A 26 -0.46 -18.90 -19.71
N GLY A 27 -0.80 -20.16 -19.93
CA GLY A 27 0.09 -21.33 -19.81
C GLY A 27 0.82 -21.50 -18.46
N CYS A 28 0.22 -21.08 -17.32
CA CYS A 28 0.85 -21.17 -16.01
C CYS A 28 0.55 -22.52 -15.37
N ASP A 29 1.58 -23.37 -15.25
CA ASP A 29 1.49 -24.65 -14.53
C ASP A 29 1.52 -24.37 -13.01
N MET A 30 0.42 -24.66 -12.32
CA MET A 30 0.25 -24.42 -10.89
C MET A 30 1.02 -25.40 -9.99
N THR A 31 1.49 -26.53 -10.54
CA THR A 31 2.26 -27.53 -9.80
C THR A 31 3.68 -27.07 -9.50
N ASP A 32 4.21 -26.15 -10.31
CA ASP A 32 5.59 -25.66 -10.20
C ASP A 32 5.75 -24.64 -9.03
N ILE A 33 4.74 -23.83 -8.71
CA ILE A 33 4.85 -22.78 -7.67
C ILE A 33 5.04 -23.34 -6.26
N ARG A 34 4.57 -24.56 -5.97
CA ARG A 34 4.71 -25.18 -4.65
C ARG A 34 6.17 -25.44 -4.31
N ASP A 35 6.89 -26.07 -5.22
CA ASP A 35 8.27 -26.49 -4.98
C ASP A 35 9.24 -25.31 -5.17
N SER A 36 8.97 -24.43 -6.13
CA SER A 36 9.77 -23.23 -6.35
C SER A 36 9.67 -22.24 -5.18
N ALA A 37 8.47 -22.02 -4.59
CA ALA A 37 8.31 -21.19 -3.40
C ALA A 37 9.03 -21.78 -2.17
N ARG A 38 8.99 -23.09 -1.98
CA ARG A 38 9.74 -23.76 -0.91
C ARG A 38 11.25 -23.65 -1.11
N SER A 39 11.72 -23.83 -2.34
CA SER A 39 13.13 -23.62 -2.70
C SER A 39 13.57 -22.17 -2.45
N ALA A 40 12.73 -21.19 -2.84
CA ALA A 40 12.98 -19.79 -2.53
C ALA A 40 13.05 -19.53 -1.02
N THR A 41 12.10 -20.09 -0.25
CA THR A 41 12.09 -20.00 1.22
C THR A 41 13.36 -20.53 1.84
N GLN A 42 13.80 -21.72 1.42
CA GLN A 42 15.04 -22.33 1.93
C GLN A 42 16.26 -21.46 1.61
N ALA A 43 16.35 -20.90 0.40
CA ALA A 43 17.44 -20.02 0.02
C ALA A 43 17.43 -18.71 0.86
N LEU A 44 16.25 -18.14 1.12
CA LEU A 44 16.11 -16.93 1.92
C LEU A 44 16.49 -17.15 3.39
N ARG A 45 16.24 -18.32 3.95
CA ARG A 45 16.61 -18.69 5.33
C ARG A 45 18.13 -18.75 5.57
N SER A 46 18.92 -18.82 4.51
CA SER A 46 20.38 -18.67 4.64
C SER A 46 20.82 -17.20 4.80
N LEU A 47 19.92 -16.25 4.57
CA LEU A 47 20.19 -14.80 4.59
C LEU A 47 19.59 -14.10 5.80
N PHE A 48 18.41 -14.50 6.20
CA PHE A 48 17.70 -13.95 7.35
C PHE A 48 16.68 -14.95 7.89
N GLU A 49 16.39 -14.83 9.18
CA GLU A 49 15.37 -15.63 9.83
C GLU A 49 13.98 -15.36 9.24
N PRO A 50 13.05 -16.34 9.27
CA PRO A 50 11.67 -16.11 8.90
C PRO A 50 11.11 -14.88 9.60
N THR A 51 10.47 -13.99 8.84
CA THR A 51 9.87 -12.81 9.46
C THR A 51 8.80 -13.22 10.47
N PRO A 52 8.66 -12.51 11.60
CA PRO A 52 7.68 -12.90 12.61
C PRO A 52 6.25 -12.89 12.07
N LEU A 53 5.48 -13.90 12.48
CA LEU A 53 4.03 -13.88 12.44
C LEU A 53 3.54 -13.61 13.87
N GLN A 54 3.23 -12.36 14.15
CA GLN A 54 2.96 -11.85 15.49
C GLN A 54 1.45 -11.66 15.70
N ARG A 55 0.88 -12.31 16.72
CA ARG A 55 -0.49 -12.02 17.14
C ARG A 55 -0.54 -10.59 17.71
N ASN A 56 -1.49 -9.80 17.24
CA ASN A 56 -1.69 -8.45 17.74
C ASN A 56 -2.85 -8.42 18.73
N GLU A 57 -2.57 -8.20 20.01
CA GLU A 57 -3.57 -8.28 21.09
C GLU A 57 -4.58 -7.14 21.02
N HIS A 58 -4.14 -5.92 20.71
CA HIS A 58 -5.00 -4.75 20.62
C HIS A 58 -6.03 -4.89 19.49
N LEU A 59 -5.58 -5.23 18.29
CA LEU A 59 -6.47 -5.43 17.13
C LEU A 59 -7.36 -6.65 17.34
N SER A 60 -6.82 -7.73 17.93
CA SER A 60 -7.61 -8.94 18.23
C SER A 60 -8.75 -8.65 19.20
N ALA A 61 -8.49 -7.93 20.27
CA ALA A 61 -9.52 -7.52 21.24
C ALA A 61 -10.57 -6.60 20.60
N ARG A 62 -10.12 -5.61 19.79
CA ARG A 62 -11.00 -4.65 19.11
C ARG A 62 -12.01 -5.33 18.18
N TYR A 63 -11.55 -6.31 17.38
CA TYR A 63 -12.39 -6.94 16.35
C TYR A 63 -13.00 -8.28 16.77
N GLY A 64 -12.64 -8.80 17.95
CA GLY A 64 -13.09 -10.12 18.40
C GLY A 64 -12.64 -11.24 17.46
N ALA A 65 -11.41 -11.18 17.00
CA ALA A 65 -10.79 -12.07 16.02
C ALA A 65 -9.34 -12.35 16.44
N ASP A 66 -8.71 -13.39 15.90
CA ASP A 66 -7.27 -13.60 16.06
C ASP A 66 -6.51 -12.89 14.93
N ILE A 67 -6.10 -11.66 15.17
CA ILE A 67 -5.38 -10.84 14.19
C ILE A 67 -3.88 -11.08 14.30
N TRP A 68 -3.30 -11.53 13.21
CA TRP A 68 -1.87 -11.80 13.07
C TRP A 68 -1.23 -10.85 12.07
N LEU A 69 -0.08 -10.29 12.41
CA LEU A 69 0.73 -9.45 11.53
C LEU A 69 1.90 -10.28 10.99
N LYS A 70 1.96 -10.48 9.68
CA LYS A 70 3.14 -11.01 9.01
C LYS A 70 4.10 -9.86 8.75
N ARG A 71 5.15 -9.77 9.54
CA ARG A 71 6.03 -8.61 9.72
C ARG A 71 7.12 -8.53 8.65
N GLU A 72 6.74 -8.27 7.40
CA GLU A 72 7.69 -8.09 6.30
C GLU A 72 8.51 -6.78 6.41
N ASP A 73 8.06 -5.86 7.23
CA ASP A 73 8.79 -4.67 7.66
C ASP A 73 10.05 -4.99 8.49
N LEU A 74 10.22 -6.23 8.96
CA LEU A 74 11.38 -6.68 9.74
C LEU A 74 12.43 -7.46 8.91
N THR A 75 12.28 -7.54 7.59
CA THR A 75 13.35 -8.03 6.72
C THR A 75 14.60 -7.13 6.79
N PRO A 76 15.78 -7.60 6.37
CA PRO A 76 17.00 -6.77 6.36
C PRO A 76 16.86 -5.44 5.62
N VAL A 77 16.02 -5.39 4.56
CA VAL A 77 15.74 -4.17 3.79
C VAL A 77 14.40 -3.51 4.14
N ARG A 78 13.79 -3.92 5.26
CA ARG A 78 12.53 -3.36 5.76
C ARG A 78 11.32 -3.49 4.81
N SER A 79 11.33 -4.50 3.91
CA SER A 79 10.19 -4.83 3.05
C SER A 79 10.31 -6.22 2.43
N TYR A 80 9.19 -6.81 2.07
CA TYR A 80 9.13 -8.11 1.40
C TYR A 80 9.88 -8.19 0.06
N LYS A 81 10.21 -7.04 -0.54
CA LYS A 81 10.83 -6.97 -1.88
C LYS A 81 12.16 -7.71 -1.99
N ILE A 82 12.89 -7.87 -0.90
CA ILE A 82 14.12 -8.68 -0.86
C ILE A 82 13.88 -10.11 -1.32
N ARG A 83 12.72 -10.70 -1.01
CA ARG A 83 12.37 -12.09 -1.30
C ARG A 83 12.39 -12.36 -2.81
N GLY A 84 11.66 -11.54 -3.57
CA GLY A 84 11.62 -11.65 -5.03
C GLY A 84 12.93 -11.28 -5.70
N ALA A 85 13.60 -10.21 -5.24
CA ALA A 85 14.90 -9.79 -5.80
C ALA A 85 15.98 -10.87 -5.65
N VAL A 86 16.11 -11.45 -4.47
CA VAL A 86 17.07 -12.53 -4.19
C VAL A 86 16.73 -13.78 -5.00
N ASN A 87 15.45 -14.20 -5.03
CA ASN A 87 15.06 -15.41 -5.76
C ASN A 87 15.30 -15.29 -7.27
N ALA A 88 14.93 -14.14 -7.87
CA ALA A 88 15.15 -13.90 -9.29
C ALA A 88 16.65 -13.90 -9.63
N MET A 89 17.48 -13.18 -8.87
CA MET A 89 18.93 -13.20 -9.09
C MET A 89 19.53 -14.59 -8.93
N ARG A 90 19.14 -15.35 -7.89
CA ARG A 90 19.60 -16.71 -7.66
C ARG A 90 19.32 -17.61 -8.86
N LYS A 91 18.11 -17.54 -9.42
CA LYS A 91 17.71 -18.38 -10.57
C LYS A 91 18.42 -17.96 -11.84
N VAL A 92 18.59 -16.67 -12.09
CA VAL A 92 19.39 -16.17 -13.22
C VAL A 92 20.83 -16.67 -13.13
N LEU A 93 21.46 -16.57 -11.95
CA LEU A 93 22.84 -17.02 -11.76
C LEU A 93 23.01 -18.54 -11.84
N ALA A 94 21.96 -19.31 -11.52
CA ALA A 94 21.97 -20.76 -11.72
C ALA A 94 21.93 -21.16 -13.20
N GLN A 95 21.28 -20.34 -14.06
CA GLN A 95 21.19 -20.56 -15.51
C GLN A 95 22.35 -19.92 -16.28
N THR A 96 22.80 -18.75 -15.81
CA THR A 96 23.84 -17.92 -16.43
C THR A 96 24.81 -17.46 -15.34
N PRO A 97 25.76 -18.33 -14.90
CA PRO A 97 26.69 -18.01 -13.82
C PRO A 97 27.57 -16.77 -14.10
N ASP A 98 27.84 -16.52 -15.37
CA ASP A 98 28.67 -15.40 -15.84
C ASP A 98 27.91 -14.07 -15.94
N GLN A 99 26.62 -14.01 -15.55
CA GLN A 99 25.88 -12.75 -15.50
C GLN A 99 26.46 -11.86 -14.41
N GLU A 100 27.07 -10.74 -14.81
CA GLU A 100 27.79 -9.85 -13.90
C GLU A 100 26.97 -8.60 -13.50
N VAL A 101 26.08 -8.12 -14.38
CA VAL A 101 25.40 -6.85 -14.17
C VAL A 101 23.88 -7.04 -14.09
N PHE A 102 23.31 -6.57 -13.02
CA PHE A 102 21.85 -6.55 -12.80
C PHE A 102 21.34 -5.12 -12.73
N VAL A 103 20.18 -4.88 -13.32
CA VAL A 103 19.61 -3.53 -13.47
C VAL A 103 18.18 -3.48 -12.95
N CYS A 104 17.81 -2.41 -12.30
CA CYS A 104 16.41 -2.11 -12.04
C CYS A 104 16.11 -0.61 -12.17
N ALA A 105 14.83 -0.29 -12.38
CA ALA A 105 14.31 1.07 -12.24
C ALA A 105 13.39 1.11 -11.01
N SER A 106 13.82 1.78 -9.97
CA SER A 106 13.03 1.96 -8.75
C SER A 106 13.71 2.93 -7.80
N ALA A 107 12.92 3.78 -7.15
CA ALA A 107 13.39 4.67 -6.06
C ALA A 107 12.99 4.18 -4.66
N GLY A 108 12.38 2.99 -4.54
CA GLY A 108 11.83 2.47 -3.28
C GLY A 108 12.33 1.09 -2.91
N ASN A 109 11.43 0.31 -2.30
CA ASN A 109 11.72 -1.01 -1.73
C ASN A 109 12.37 -2.01 -2.70
N HIS A 110 11.99 -1.96 -4.00
CA HIS A 110 12.61 -2.85 -4.98
C HIS A 110 14.09 -2.52 -5.21
N ALA A 111 14.43 -1.23 -5.31
CA ALA A 111 15.82 -0.80 -5.42
C ALA A 111 16.68 -1.30 -4.25
N GLN A 112 16.14 -1.20 -3.04
CA GLN A 112 16.80 -1.67 -1.82
C GLN A 112 16.97 -3.19 -1.80
N GLY A 113 15.94 -3.93 -2.25
CA GLY A 113 16.02 -5.40 -2.39
C GLY A 113 17.05 -5.84 -3.42
N VAL A 114 17.09 -5.18 -4.58
CA VAL A 114 18.10 -5.44 -5.63
C VAL A 114 19.51 -5.07 -5.15
N ALA A 115 19.67 -3.92 -4.49
CA ALA A 115 20.94 -3.49 -3.94
C ALA A 115 21.52 -4.51 -2.95
N PHE A 116 20.69 -4.98 -2.02
CA PHE A 116 21.06 -6.04 -1.08
C PHE A 116 21.45 -7.33 -1.81
N ALA A 117 20.65 -7.76 -2.79
CA ALA A 117 20.91 -8.99 -3.54
C ALA A 117 22.22 -8.90 -4.36
N CYS A 118 22.49 -7.77 -5.03
CA CYS A 118 23.76 -7.54 -5.74
C CYS A 118 24.95 -7.66 -4.80
N ARG A 119 24.89 -7.02 -3.63
CA ARG A 119 25.96 -7.12 -2.62
C ARG A 119 26.12 -8.56 -2.13
N HIS A 120 25.03 -9.27 -1.88
CA HIS A 120 25.07 -10.66 -1.39
C HIS A 120 25.72 -11.61 -2.39
N PHE A 121 25.36 -11.51 -3.67
CA PHE A 121 25.89 -12.37 -4.73
C PHE A 121 27.24 -11.89 -5.30
N GLY A 122 27.79 -10.78 -4.82
CA GLY A 122 29.02 -10.18 -5.32
C GLY A 122 28.90 -9.72 -6.77
N LYS A 123 27.71 -9.29 -7.20
CA LYS A 123 27.41 -8.84 -8.57
C LYS A 123 27.19 -7.33 -8.62
N ARG A 124 27.45 -6.72 -9.76
CA ARG A 124 27.24 -5.28 -9.96
C ARG A 124 25.77 -4.96 -10.18
N GLY A 125 25.22 -4.03 -9.40
CA GLY A 125 23.88 -3.47 -9.58
C GLY A 125 23.92 -2.08 -10.18
N VAL A 126 23.10 -1.82 -11.22
CA VAL A 126 22.89 -0.46 -11.74
C VAL A 126 21.43 -0.08 -11.53
N ILE A 127 21.20 0.90 -10.66
CA ILE A 127 19.87 1.25 -10.18
C ILE A 127 19.49 2.63 -10.73
N PHE A 128 18.49 2.66 -11.60
CA PHE A 128 17.97 3.89 -12.18
C PHE A 128 16.85 4.47 -11.31
N MET A 129 16.96 5.76 -10.99
CA MET A 129 16.00 6.52 -10.21
C MET A 129 15.71 7.87 -10.87
N PRO A 130 14.51 8.45 -10.73
CA PRO A 130 14.26 9.85 -11.10
C PRO A 130 15.20 10.81 -10.36
N VAL A 131 15.55 11.94 -10.98
CA VAL A 131 16.35 12.99 -10.33
C VAL A 131 15.63 13.63 -9.15
N THR A 132 14.30 13.51 -9.10
CA THR A 132 13.43 13.98 -8.03
C THR A 132 13.39 13.05 -6.81
N THR A 133 14.13 11.93 -6.84
CA THR A 133 14.13 10.94 -5.74
C THR A 133 14.68 11.55 -4.45
N PRO A 134 13.95 11.45 -3.32
CA PRO A 134 14.41 11.92 -2.03
C PRO A 134 15.76 11.32 -1.64
N ARG A 135 16.63 12.16 -1.07
CA ARG A 135 18.00 11.76 -0.69
C ARG A 135 18.01 10.56 0.26
N GLN A 136 17.07 10.49 1.19
CA GLN A 136 16.94 9.37 2.12
C GLN A 136 16.79 8.02 1.39
N LYS A 137 16.00 7.96 0.30
CA LYS A 137 15.80 6.73 -0.48
C LYS A 137 17.09 6.33 -1.23
N ILE A 138 17.82 7.32 -1.75
CA ILE A 138 19.12 7.12 -2.40
C ILE A 138 20.13 6.57 -1.38
N ASP A 139 20.23 7.19 -0.22
CA ASP A 139 21.19 6.82 0.83
C ASP A 139 20.87 5.43 1.41
N LYS A 140 19.60 5.09 1.64
CA LYS A 140 19.20 3.73 2.05
C LYS A 140 19.62 2.68 1.01
N THR A 141 19.42 2.96 -0.28
CA THR A 141 19.83 2.04 -1.35
C THR A 141 21.35 1.83 -1.35
N ARG A 142 22.13 2.89 -1.15
CA ARG A 142 23.59 2.80 -1.01
C ARG A 142 24.01 1.99 0.23
N ILE A 143 23.36 2.19 1.35
CA ILE A 143 23.65 1.44 2.60
C ILE A 143 23.49 -0.06 2.38
N PHE A 144 22.42 -0.48 1.71
CA PHE A 144 22.17 -1.91 1.45
C PHE A 144 23.11 -2.49 0.40
N GLY A 145 23.42 -1.74 -0.66
CA GLY A 145 24.25 -2.22 -1.76
C GLY A 145 25.75 -2.06 -1.54
N GLY A 146 26.19 -1.09 -0.72
CA GLY A 146 27.61 -0.74 -0.57
C GLY A 146 28.25 -0.42 -1.92
N ASP A 147 29.45 -0.94 -2.13
CA ASP A 147 30.24 -0.74 -3.37
C ASP A 147 29.73 -1.60 -4.56
N ALA A 148 28.78 -2.51 -4.30
CA ALA A 148 28.22 -3.36 -5.35
C ALA A 148 27.21 -2.61 -6.23
N VAL A 149 26.77 -1.40 -5.89
CA VAL A 149 25.74 -0.70 -6.64
C VAL A 149 26.15 0.68 -7.12
N GLU A 150 25.77 0.96 -8.35
CA GLU A 150 25.81 2.27 -8.98
C GLU A 150 24.40 2.83 -9.08
N ILE A 151 24.14 4.05 -8.57
CA ILE A 151 22.87 4.72 -8.70
C ILE A 151 22.95 5.78 -9.79
N ARG A 152 22.06 5.67 -10.79
CA ARG A 152 21.95 6.61 -11.91
C ARG A 152 20.65 7.40 -11.79
N LEU A 153 20.77 8.68 -11.53
CA LEU A 153 19.64 9.61 -11.52
C LEU A 153 19.36 10.04 -12.97
N THR A 154 18.15 9.71 -13.47
CA THR A 154 17.80 9.92 -14.88
C THR A 154 16.33 10.23 -15.06
N GLY A 155 16.02 11.35 -15.71
CA GLY A 155 14.67 11.83 -15.96
C GLY A 155 13.96 12.35 -14.70
N ASP A 156 12.86 13.03 -14.89
CA ASP A 156 12.05 13.61 -13.80
C ASP A 156 11.00 12.62 -13.27
N TYR A 157 10.62 11.64 -14.07
CA TYR A 157 9.57 10.67 -13.80
C TYR A 157 10.04 9.22 -13.94
N PHE A 158 9.32 8.32 -13.31
CA PHE A 158 9.62 6.87 -13.29
C PHE A 158 9.76 6.26 -14.69
N ASP A 159 8.88 6.61 -15.64
CA ASP A 159 8.90 6.03 -16.99
C ASP A 159 10.18 6.36 -17.76
N GLN A 160 10.76 7.54 -17.54
CA GLN A 160 12.03 7.94 -18.12
C GLN A 160 13.20 7.12 -17.55
N SER A 161 13.21 6.93 -16.24
CA SER A 161 14.19 6.07 -15.57
C SER A 161 14.07 4.61 -16.02
N LEU A 162 12.85 4.10 -16.19
CA LEU A 162 12.59 2.75 -16.69
C LEU A 162 13.11 2.58 -18.14
N ALA A 163 12.80 3.52 -19.02
CA ALA A 163 13.29 3.49 -20.41
C ALA A 163 14.82 3.52 -20.48
N ALA A 164 15.46 4.34 -19.65
CA ALA A 164 16.93 4.40 -19.57
C ALA A 164 17.53 3.09 -19.05
N ALA A 165 16.91 2.47 -18.03
CA ALA A 165 17.34 1.17 -17.51
C ALA A 165 17.24 0.06 -18.57
N GLN A 166 16.13 0.02 -19.33
CA GLN A 166 15.96 -0.95 -20.42
C GLN A 166 16.95 -0.74 -21.57
N ALA A 167 17.19 0.51 -21.95
CA ALA A 167 18.20 0.83 -22.96
C ALA A 167 19.61 0.41 -22.51
N TYR A 168 19.94 0.62 -21.24
CA TYR A 168 21.20 0.19 -20.66
C TYR A 168 21.33 -1.34 -20.69
N CYS A 169 20.29 -2.09 -20.33
CA CYS A 169 20.31 -3.54 -20.41
C CYS A 169 20.60 -4.05 -21.83
N ALA A 170 19.96 -3.44 -22.84
CA ALA A 170 20.16 -3.81 -24.23
C ALA A 170 21.58 -3.52 -24.73
N ALA A 171 22.18 -2.42 -24.26
CA ALA A 171 23.54 -2.01 -24.68
C ALA A 171 24.65 -2.83 -24.00
N GLU A 172 24.47 -3.17 -22.72
CA GLU A 172 25.52 -3.77 -21.87
C GLU A 172 25.36 -5.27 -21.66
N GLY A 173 24.29 -5.90 -22.20
CA GLY A 173 23.98 -7.31 -21.93
C GLY A 173 23.61 -7.56 -20.45
N ALA A 174 23.12 -6.53 -19.75
CA ALA A 174 22.76 -6.63 -18.36
C ALA A 174 21.36 -7.25 -18.17
N HIS A 175 21.13 -7.89 -17.03
CA HIS A 175 19.84 -8.49 -16.70
C HIS A 175 18.92 -7.51 -15.94
N PHE A 176 17.72 -7.25 -16.50
CA PHE A 176 16.73 -6.40 -15.86
C PHE A 176 15.92 -7.16 -14.83
N LEU A 177 15.91 -6.69 -13.57
CA LEU A 177 15.10 -7.24 -12.50
C LEU A 177 13.80 -6.46 -12.36
N SER A 178 12.69 -7.11 -12.70
CA SER A 178 11.35 -6.55 -12.59
C SER A 178 10.92 -6.40 -11.13
N PRO A 179 10.22 -5.31 -10.75
CA PRO A 179 9.75 -5.13 -9.38
C PRO A 179 8.61 -6.06 -8.96
N PHE A 180 7.89 -6.69 -9.89
CA PHE A 180 6.72 -7.55 -9.61
C PHE A 180 6.26 -8.43 -10.79
N ASP A 181 6.48 -8.04 -12.05
CA ASP A 181 5.93 -8.72 -13.23
C ASP A 181 6.95 -9.70 -13.83
N ASP A 182 7.33 -10.67 -13.02
CA ASP A 182 8.30 -11.70 -13.34
C ASP A 182 8.00 -12.95 -12.50
N ASP A 183 8.06 -14.15 -13.11
CA ASP A 183 7.69 -15.39 -12.44
C ASP A 183 8.64 -15.72 -11.28
N ASP A 184 9.93 -15.50 -11.45
CA ASP A 184 10.94 -15.76 -10.42
C ASP A 184 10.82 -14.79 -9.24
N VAL A 185 10.41 -13.55 -9.53
CA VAL A 185 10.05 -12.57 -8.48
C VAL A 185 8.79 -13.01 -7.74
N ILE A 186 7.73 -13.42 -8.45
CA ILE A 186 6.47 -13.88 -7.86
C ILE A 186 6.69 -15.12 -6.98
N GLU A 187 7.52 -16.07 -7.42
CA GLU A 187 7.91 -17.23 -6.62
C GLU A 187 8.64 -16.85 -5.33
N GLY A 188 9.56 -15.88 -5.42
CA GLY A 188 10.22 -15.34 -4.23
C GLY A 188 9.23 -14.73 -3.23
N GLN A 189 8.23 -14.00 -3.72
CA GLN A 189 7.16 -13.43 -2.88
C GLN A 189 6.26 -14.51 -2.26
N ALA A 190 6.06 -15.64 -2.96
CA ALA A 190 5.29 -16.76 -2.44
C ALA A 190 5.89 -17.38 -1.17
N SER A 191 7.18 -17.15 -0.88
CA SER A 191 7.81 -17.58 0.38
C SER A 191 7.13 -17.01 1.63
N VAL A 192 6.46 -15.87 1.53
CA VAL A 192 5.61 -15.31 2.61
C VAL A 192 4.49 -16.29 2.99
N ALA A 193 3.86 -16.92 2.00
CA ALA A 193 2.81 -17.91 2.22
C ALA A 193 3.33 -19.19 2.87
N VAL A 194 4.51 -19.66 2.46
CA VAL A 194 5.17 -20.81 3.08
C VAL A 194 5.35 -20.55 4.57
N GLU A 195 5.95 -19.41 4.92
CA GLU A 195 6.19 -19.04 6.32
C GLU A 195 4.89 -18.86 7.12
N ILE A 196 3.83 -18.27 6.56
CA ILE A 196 2.54 -18.12 7.24
C ILE A 196 1.99 -19.47 7.65
N ILE A 197 1.93 -20.43 6.72
CA ILE A 197 1.38 -21.77 6.98
C ILE A 197 2.26 -22.54 7.99
N GLU A 198 3.58 -22.45 7.86
CA GLU A 198 4.50 -23.12 8.78
C GLU A 198 4.42 -22.54 10.20
N GLN A 199 4.32 -21.21 10.35
CA GLN A 199 4.29 -20.54 11.65
C GLN A 199 2.95 -20.71 12.38
N LEU A 200 1.82 -20.78 11.65
CA LEU A 200 0.51 -21.08 12.23
C LEU A 200 0.27 -22.56 12.41
N GLY A 201 0.99 -23.44 11.70
CA GLY A 201 0.72 -24.87 11.63
C GLY A 201 -0.54 -25.24 10.84
N GLN A 202 -1.27 -24.27 10.32
CA GLN A 202 -2.48 -24.43 9.52
C GLN A 202 -2.73 -23.20 8.65
N ALA A 203 -3.65 -23.30 7.69
CA ALA A 203 -4.12 -22.13 6.94
C ALA A 203 -4.98 -21.22 7.85
N PRO A 204 -4.79 -19.88 7.81
CA PRO A 204 -5.70 -18.95 8.47
C PRO A 204 -7.06 -18.88 7.75
N ASP A 205 -8.11 -18.46 8.44
CA ASP A 205 -9.41 -18.25 7.79
C ASP A 205 -9.36 -17.15 6.73
N MET A 206 -8.55 -16.11 6.96
CA MET A 206 -8.41 -15.01 6.01
C MET A 206 -6.97 -14.50 5.92
N VAL A 207 -6.55 -14.14 4.70
CA VAL A 207 -5.29 -13.43 4.44
C VAL A 207 -5.59 -12.09 3.77
N VAL A 208 -5.07 -11.01 4.32
CA VAL A 208 -5.22 -9.64 3.80
C VAL A 208 -3.89 -9.18 3.22
N LEU A 209 -3.88 -8.83 1.95
CA LEU A 209 -2.69 -8.56 1.16
C LEU A 209 -2.73 -7.17 0.53
N PRO A 210 -1.70 -6.34 0.70
CA PRO A 210 -1.55 -5.11 -0.06
C PRO A 210 -1.25 -5.41 -1.54
N VAL A 211 -1.81 -4.60 -2.44
CA VAL A 211 -1.63 -4.74 -3.88
C VAL A 211 -1.19 -3.41 -4.49
N GLY A 212 -0.06 -3.46 -5.18
CA GLY A 212 0.38 -2.48 -6.16
C GLY A 212 0.51 -3.18 -7.51
N GLY A 213 1.72 -3.59 -7.92
CA GLY A 213 1.94 -4.37 -9.14
C GLY A 213 1.47 -5.83 -9.08
N GLY A 214 0.99 -6.31 -7.93
CA GLY A 214 0.34 -7.60 -7.75
C GLY A 214 1.25 -8.80 -7.45
N GLY A 215 2.59 -8.65 -7.50
CA GLY A 215 3.51 -9.78 -7.37
C GLY A 215 3.41 -10.53 -6.04
N LEU A 216 3.25 -9.81 -4.91
CA LEU A 216 3.05 -10.42 -3.59
C LEU A 216 1.72 -11.20 -3.54
N ALA A 217 0.63 -10.55 -3.92
CA ALA A 217 -0.70 -11.14 -3.89
C ALA A 217 -0.79 -12.37 -4.82
N ALA A 218 -0.21 -12.27 -6.02
CA ALA A 218 -0.13 -13.37 -6.97
C ALA A 218 0.64 -14.56 -6.41
N GLY A 219 1.82 -14.32 -5.82
CA GLY A 219 2.67 -15.36 -5.25
C GLY A 219 2.01 -16.05 -4.06
N VAL A 220 1.55 -15.28 -3.07
CA VAL A 220 0.91 -15.82 -1.87
C VAL A 220 -0.32 -16.65 -2.22
N ARG A 221 -1.24 -16.10 -3.01
CA ARG A 221 -2.45 -16.82 -3.42
C ARG A 221 -2.14 -18.09 -4.20
N SER A 222 -1.19 -18.01 -5.13
CA SER A 222 -0.81 -19.18 -5.94
C SER A 222 -0.27 -20.32 -5.08
N TYR A 223 0.54 -20.03 -4.07
CA TYR A 223 1.05 -21.04 -3.15
C TYR A 223 -0.07 -21.69 -2.33
N PHE A 224 -0.97 -20.89 -1.72
CA PHE A 224 -2.12 -21.42 -0.96
C PHE A 224 -2.97 -22.36 -1.82
N ARG A 225 -3.22 -22.00 -3.07
CA ARG A 225 -3.94 -22.87 -4.03
C ARG A 225 -3.17 -24.16 -4.37
N ALA A 226 -1.85 -24.06 -4.55
CA ALA A 226 -1.02 -25.20 -4.91
C ALA A 226 -0.87 -26.25 -3.79
N VAL A 227 -1.10 -25.83 -2.53
CA VAL A 227 -1.07 -26.73 -1.37
C VAL A 227 -2.47 -27.06 -0.83
N ASP A 228 -3.51 -26.71 -1.59
CA ASP A 228 -4.94 -26.90 -1.23
C ASP A 228 -5.26 -26.35 0.19
N ALA A 229 -4.64 -25.22 0.56
CA ALA A 229 -4.88 -24.53 1.83
C ALA A 229 -6.09 -23.58 1.71
N PRO A 230 -7.23 -23.89 2.36
CA PRO A 230 -8.41 -23.06 2.25
C PRO A 230 -8.25 -21.77 3.07
N SER A 231 -8.31 -20.64 2.43
CA SER A 231 -8.34 -19.31 3.07
C SER A 231 -9.11 -18.34 2.19
N ASP A 232 -9.84 -17.45 2.84
CA ASP A 232 -10.39 -16.26 2.17
C ASP A 232 -9.29 -15.24 1.95
N PHE A 233 -9.30 -14.59 0.77
CA PHE A 233 -8.34 -13.52 0.47
C PHE A 233 -9.03 -12.17 0.37
N ARG A 234 -8.39 -11.15 0.93
CA ARG A 234 -8.73 -9.75 0.69
C ARG A 234 -7.50 -9.04 0.13
N TYR A 235 -7.73 -8.32 -0.95
CA TYR A 235 -6.70 -7.58 -1.68
C TYR A 235 -6.93 -6.10 -1.46
N VAL A 236 -5.93 -5.37 -1.02
CA VAL A 236 -6.10 -3.96 -0.64
C VAL A 236 -5.26 -3.09 -1.53
N GLU A 237 -5.90 -2.20 -2.27
CA GLU A 237 -5.27 -1.18 -3.09
C GLU A 237 -5.47 0.21 -2.47
N PRO A 238 -4.53 1.16 -2.63
CA PRO A 238 -4.82 2.57 -2.37
C PRO A 238 -5.89 3.05 -3.36
N LEU A 239 -6.79 3.91 -2.91
CA LEU A 239 -7.89 4.42 -3.74
C LEU A 239 -7.37 5.12 -5.00
N GLY A 240 -6.31 5.92 -4.87
CA GLY A 240 -5.68 6.63 -5.97
C GLY A 240 -4.76 5.77 -6.85
N GLY A 241 -4.62 4.45 -6.58
CA GLY A 241 -3.76 3.53 -7.31
C GLY A 241 -4.40 2.17 -7.61
N ALA A 242 -5.71 2.10 -7.85
CA ALA A 242 -6.52 0.89 -7.94
C ALA A 242 -6.39 0.15 -9.29
N SER A 243 -5.18 -0.32 -9.62
CA SER A 243 -4.87 -0.94 -10.92
C SER A 243 -5.42 -2.36 -11.09
N LEU A 244 -5.50 -3.16 -10.01
CA LEU A 244 -6.15 -4.48 -10.01
C LEU A 244 -7.66 -4.34 -10.19
N THR A 245 -8.29 -3.40 -9.47
CA THR A 245 -9.72 -3.09 -9.62
C THR A 245 -10.05 -2.72 -11.06
N ALA A 246 -9.25 -1.85 -11.69
CA ALA A 246 -9.40 -1.46 -13.08
C ALA A 246 -9.24 -2.66 -14.04
N ALA A 247 -8.24 -3.49 -13.80
CA ALA A 247 -7.96 -4.68 -14.59
C ALA A 247 -9.09 -5.72 -14.50
N LEU A 248 -9.62 -5.99 -13.30
CA LEU A 248 -10.74 -6.90 -13.09
C LEU A 248 -12.05 -6.39 -13.72
N LYS A 249 -12.23 -5.08 -13.84
CA LYS A 249 -13.39 -4.48 -14.51
C LYS A 249 -13.41 -4.77 -16.01
N VAL A 250 -12.24 -4.80 -16.63
CA VAL A 250 -12.08 -4.97 -18.08
C VAL A 250 -11.71 -6.41 -18.47
N GLY A 251 -11.15 -7.18 -17.53
CA GLY A 251 -10.62 -8.53 -17.78
C GLY A 251 -9.19 -8.55 -18.31
N ALA A 252 -8.48 -7.42 -18.29
CA ALA A 252 -7.10 -7.30 -18.74
C ALA A 252 -6.38 -6.14 -18.00
N PRO A 253 -5.04 -6.19 -17.84
CA PRO A 253 -4.27 -5.08 -17.25
C PRO A 253 -4.53 -3.77 -18.01
N GLN A 254 -4.90 -2.73 -17.26
CA GLN A 254 -5.16 -1.38 -17.77
C GLN A 254 -4.20 -0.39 -17.12
N THR A 255 -3.77 0.61 -17.89
CA THR A 255 -2.99 1.73 -17.34
C THR A 255 -3.95 2.80 -16.84
N LEU A 256 -3.83 3.15 -15.56
CA LEU A 256 -4.60 4.23 -14.95
C LEU A 256 -4.16 5.57 -15.54
N PRO A 257 -5.07 6.48 -15.84
CA PRO A 257 -4.73 7.79 -16.43
C PRO A 257 -4.01 8.72 -15.42
N ARG A 258 -4.24 8.50 -14.13
CA ARG A 258 -3.62 9.23 -13.02
C ARG A 258 -3.47 8.29 -11.84
N VAL A 259 -2.40 8.47 -11.07
CA VAL A 259 -2.11 7.75 -9.83
C VAL A 259 -1.76 8.76 -8.76
N ASP A 260 -2.34 8.62 -7.57
CA ASP A 260 -1.86 9.33 -6.38
C ASP A 260 -0.62 8.61 -5.85
N SER A 261 0.49 9.34 -5.77
CA SER A 261 1.78 8.79 -5.34
C SER A 261 1.97 8.72 -3.82
N PHE A 262 0.97 9.10 -3.03
CA PHE A 262 1.09 9.11 -1.57
C PHE A 262 1.50 7.73 -1.03
N VAL A 263 0.87 6.66 -1.52
CA VAL A 263 1.19 5.27 -1.16
C VAL A 263 2.24 4.70 -2.13
N ASP A 264 3.41 5.31 -2.17
CA ASP A 264 4.46 5.08 -3.18
C ASP A 264 4.88 3.60 -3.37
N GLY A 265 4.82 2.78 -2.30
CA GLY A 265 5.09 1.33 -2.37
C GLY A 265 4.02 0.50 -3.09
N ALA A 266 2.79 1.04 -3.29
CA ALA A 266 1.67 0.37 -3.94
C ALA A 266 0.99 1.22 -5.04
N ALA A 267 1.38 2.48 -5.23
CA ALA A 267 0.87 3.38 -6.26
C ALA A 267 1.41 3.00 -7.65
N VAL A 268 0.85 1.96 -8.26
CA VAL A 268 1.29 1.41 -9.55
C VAL A 268 0.24 1.67 -10.62
N ALA A 269 0.62 2.38 -11.67
CA ALA A 269 -0.31 2.76 -12.75
C ALA A 269 -0.92 1.55 -13.50
N ARG A 270 -0.23 0.42 -13.52
CA ARG A 270 -0.68 -0.78 -14.21
C ARG A 270 -0.23 -2.03 -13.47
N ILE A 271 -1.16 -2.90 -13.15
CA ILE A 271 -0.84 -4.23 -12.59
C ILE A 271 -0.03 -5.05 -13.59
N GLY A 272 0.89 -5.89 -13.08
CA GLY A 272 1.69 -6.79 -13.91
C GLY A 272 0.82 -7.79 -14.68
N THR A 273 1.22 -8.13 -15.89
CA THR A 273 0.51 -9.09 -16.75
C THR A 273 0.56 -10.49 -16.16
N ARG A 274 1.73 -10.92 -15.68
CA ARG A 274 1.92 -12.22 -14.99
C ARG A 274 1.22 -12.26 -13.64
N SER A 275 1.28 -11.14 -12.89
CA SER A 275 0.55 -10.98 -11.64
C SER A 275 -0.96 -11.08 -11.86
N PHE A 276 -1.49 -10.35 -12.86
CA PHE A 276 -2.92 -10.37 -13.17
C PHE A 276 -3.41 -11.73 -13.64
N ALA A 277 -2.62 -12.46 -14.45
CA ALA A 277 -2.97 -13.81 -14.88
C ALA A 277 -3.30 -14.75 -13.70
N ARG A 278 -2.61 -14.57 -12.55
CA ARG A 278 -2.82 -15.34 -11.32
C ARG A 278 -3.94 -14.80 -10.43
N LEU A 279 -4.43 -13.59 -10.70
CA LEU A 279 -5.47 -12.90 -9.93
C LEU A 279 -6.75 -12.65 -10.73
N SER A 280 -6.79 -13.00 -12.02
CA SER A 280 -7.89 -12.66 -12.92
C SER A 280 -9.24 -13.33 -12.60
N ASP A 281 -9.21 -14.41 -11.83
CA ASP A 281 -10.38 -15.21 -11.41
C ASP A 281 -10.91 -14.85 -10.01
N ILE A 282 -10.31 -13.84 -9.33
CA ILE A 282 -10.79 -13.42 -8.01
C ILE A 282 -12.11 -12.64 -8.12
N PRO A 283 -13.00 -12.76 -7.13
CA PRO A 283 -14.19 -11.93 -7.06
C PRO A 283 -13.80 -10.45 -6.88
N ARG A 284 -14.46 -9.54 -7.60
CA ARG A 284 -14.24 -8.09 -7.41
C ARG A 284 -14.52 -7.64 -5.98
N SER A 285 -15.47 -8.29 -5.30
CA SER A 285 -15.81 -8.03 -3.91
C SER A 285 -14.70 -8.39 -2.91
N SER A 286 -13.67 -9.13 -3.34
CA SER A 286 -12.50 -9.42 -2.51
C SER A 286 -11.43 -8.33 -2.57
N VAL A 287 -11.59 -7.34 -3.47
CA VAL A 287 -10.69 -6.18 -3.57
C VAL A 287 -11.29 -5.01 -2.81
N LEU A 288 -10.53 -4.46 -1.88
CA LEU A 288 -10.90 -3.34 -1.03
C LEU A 288 -10.04 -2.13 -1.37
N LEU A 289 -10.65 -0.94 -1.35
CA LEU A 289 -9.95 0.31 -1.58
C LEU A 289 -9.75 1.05 -0.25
N ALA A 290 -8.51 1.46 -0.02
CA ALA A 290 -8.10 2.21 1.16
C ALA A 290 -7.87 3.68 0.76
N PRO A 291 -8.68 4.63 1.27
CA PRO A 291 -8.42 6.05 1.08
C PRO A 291 -7.09 6.46 1.73
N GLU A 292 -6.29 7.26 1.05
CA GLU A 292 -4.94 7.66 1.47
C GLU A 292 -4.93 8.32 2.86
N ASP A 293 -5.91 9.17 3.12
CA ASP A 293 -6.00 9.89 4.41
C ASP A 293 -6.39 8.94 5.57
N ARG A 294 -7.20 7.88 5.30
CA ARG A 294 -7.50 6.85 6.31
C ARG A 294 -6.27 5.99 6.63
N ILE A 295 -5.45 5.68 5.62
CA ILE A 295 -4.18 4.97 5.83
C ILE A 295 -3.29 5.75 6.81
N CYS A 296 -3.30 7.09 6.77
CA CYS A 296 -2.57 7.92 7.72
C CYS A 296 -3.02 7.71 9.17
N VAL A 297 -4.33 7.56 9.41
CA VAL A 297 -4.85 7.23 10.75
C VAL A 297 -4.32 5.89 11.22
N THR A 298 -4.37 4.88 10.36
CA THR A 298 -3.84 3.54 10.65
C THR A 298 -2.34 3.55 10.93
N MET A 299 -1.55 4.31 10.15
CA MET A 299 -0.11 4.45 10.38
C MET A 299 0.19 5.05 11.75
N LEU A 300 -0.53 6.12 12.13
CA LEU A 300 -0.37 6.75 13.46
C LEU A 300 -0.81 5.83 14.59
N GLU A 301 -1.87 5.05 14.41
CA GLU A 301 -2.30 4.08 15.40
C GLU A 301 -1.24 2.99 15.60
N MET A 302 -0.72 2.40 14.52
CA MET A 302 0.34 1.40 14.60
C MET A 302 1.61 1.94 15.23
N LEU A 303 1.95 3.21 14.96
CA LEU A 303 3.11 3.88 15.57
C LEU A 303 2.88 4.14 17.06
N ASN A 304 1.75 4.73 17.45
CA ASN A 304 1.53 5.23 18.81
C ASN A 304 1.09 4.16 19.80
N VAL A 305 0.32 3.16 19.33
CA VAL A 305 -0.21 2.08 20.19
C VAL A 305 0.72 0.88 20.20
N GLU A 306 1.21 0.48 19.02
CA GLU A 306 1.98 -0.76 18.87
C GLU A 306 3.49 -0.53 18.79
N GLY A 307 3.96 0.70 18.63
CA GLY A 307 5.37 1.01 18.39
C GLY A 307 5.88 0.47 17.04
N ILE A 308 4.97 0.22 16.10
CA ILE A 308 5.28 -0.34 14.79
C ILE A 308 5.32 0.76 13.74
N VAL A 309 6.48 0.93 13.12
CA VAL A 309 6.66 1.87 12.00
C VAL A 309 6.32 1.17 10.70
N LEU A 310 5.26 1.61 10.05
CA LEU A 310 4.87 1.17 8.72
C LEU A 310 4.95 2.31 7.71
N GLU A 311 5.38 2.00 6.49
CA GLU A 311 5.16 2.88 5.34
C GLU A 311 3.68 2.80 4.89
N PRO A 312 3.16 3.77 4.10
CA PRO A 312 1.75 3.75 3.70
C PRO A 312 1.31 2.41 3.07
N ALA A 313 2.13 1.81 2.19
CA ALA A 313 1.84 0.50 1.61
C ALA A 313 1.84 -0.63 2.65
N GLY A 314 2.66 -0.53 3.68
CA GLY A 314 2.74 -1.49 4.79
C GLY A 314 1.50 -1.50 5.66
N ALA A 315 0.79 -0.37 5.76
CA ALA A 315 -0.40 -0.22 6.58
C ALA A 315 -1.69 -0.69 5.88
N LEU A 316 -1.69 -0.87 4.54
CA LEU A 316 -2.89 -1.21 3.75
C LEU A 316 -3.68 -2.40 4.29
N ALA A 317 -2.99 -3.49 4.67
CA ALA A 317 -3.66 -4.69 5.14
C ALA A 317 -4.35 -4.51 6.51
N VAL A 318 -3.84 -3.63 7.36
CA VAL A 318 -4.42 -3.29 8.65
C VAL A 318 -5.55 -2.28 8.49
N ASP A 319 -5.41 -1.35 7.56
CA ASP A 319 -6.35 -0.25 7.32
C ASP A 319 -7.78 -0.71 7.01
N VAL A 320 -7.95 -1.87 6.41
CA VAL A 320 -9.27 -2.38 6.02
C VAL A 320 -9.97 -3.22 7.10
N LEU A 321 -9.33 -3.48 8.23
CA LEU A 321 -9.94 -4.27 9.32
C LEU A 321 -11.27 -3.71 9.81
N PRO A 322 -11.48 -2.38 9.96
CA PRO A 322 -12.80 -1.82 10.29
C PRO A 322 -13.90 -2.19 9.29
N VAL A 323 -13.56 -2.22 8.00
CA VAL A 323 -14.49 -2.59 6.91
C VAL A 323 -14.83 -4.08 6.95
N LEU A 324 -13.93 -4.89 7.48
CA LEU A 324 -14.08 -6.35 7.57
C LEU A 324 -14.64 -6.82 8.93
N ALA A 325 -14.88 -5.92 9.89
CA ALA A 325 -15.16 -6.25 11.29
C ALA A 325 -16.20 -7.36 11.49
N ASP A 326 -17.33 -7.29 10.78
CA ASP A 326 -18.39 -8.32 10.88
C ASP A 326 -18.01 -9.66 10.24
N GLN A 327 -17.12 -9.63 9.22
CA GLN A 327 -16.69 -10.82 8.49
C GLN A 327 -15.61 -11.61 9.20
N ILE A 328 -14.81 -10.95 10.05
CA ILE A 328 -13.63 -11.53 10.70
C ILE A 328 -13.87 -11.99 12.13
N ARG A 329 -14.99 -11.63 12.73
CA ARG A 329 -15.31 -12.01 14.13
C ARG A 329 -15.18 -13.52 14.36
N GLY A 330 -14.38 -13.91 15.35
CA GLY A 330 -14.10 -15.31 15.70
C GLY A 330 -13.19 -16.05 14.73
N LYS A 331 -12.56 -15.35 13.76
CA LYS A 331 -11.67 -15.94 12.75
C LYS A 331 -10.22 -15.62 13.02
N SER A 332 -9.34 -16.46 12.45
CA SER A 332 -7.91 -16.19 12.33
C SER A 332 -7.63 -15.39 11.04
N VAL A 333 -7.05 -14.21 11.19
CA VAL A 333 -6.80 -13.26 10.09
C VAL A 333 -5.33 -12.87 10.06
N VAL A 334 -4.68 -13.08 8.93
CA VAL A 334 -3.29 -12.65 8.72
C VAL A 334 -3.26 -11.39 7.86
N CYS A 335 -2.77 -10.29 8.43
CA CYS A 335 -2.47 -9.05 7.71
C CYS A 335 -0.98 -9.01 7.36
N VAL A 336 -0.65 -8.86 6.08
CA VAL A 336 0.75 -8.73 5.67
C VAL A 336 1.18 -7.28 5.74
N THR A 337 2.01 -6.93 6.75
CA THR A 337 2.65 -5.62 6.88
C THR A 337 3.87 -5.56 5.96
N SER A 338 3.64 -5.10 4.72
CA SER A 338 4.55 -5.34 3.59
C SER A 338 5.86 -4.55 3.62
N GLY A 339 5.94 -3.48 4.42
CA GLY A 339 7.15 -2.67 4.54
C GLY A 339 7.06 -1.58 5.61
N GLY A 340 8.25 -1.18 6.11
CA GLY A 340 8.44 -0.16 7.13
C GLY A 340 9.46 0.91 6.71
N ASN A 341 9.69 1.10 5.41
CA ASN A 341 10.63 2.10 4.89
C ASN A 341 10.05 3.52 4.89
N PHE A 342 9.36 3.87 5.97
CA PHE A 342 8.74 5.18 6.11
C PHE A 342 9.77 6.30 6.09
N ASP A 343 9.41 7.38 5.39
CA ASP A 343 10.15 8.62 5.39
C ASP A 343 9.62 9.55 6.48
N PHE A 344 10.40 9.71 7.57
CA PHE A 344 9.97 10.50 8.72
C PHE A 344 9.82 11.99 8.42
N GLU A 345 10.41 12.52 7.34
CA GLU A 345 10.16 13.89 6.89
C GLU A 345 8.70 14.10 6.46
N ARG A 346 8.00 13.01 6.11
CA ARG A 346 6.56 13.02 5.78
C ARG A 346 5.63 12.86 6.99
N LEU A 347 6.17 12.72 8.21
CA LEU A 347 5.33 12.55 9.40
C LEU A 347 4.36 13.73 9.63
N PRO A 348 4.75 15.00 9.40
CA PRO A 348 3.81 16.12 9.47
C PRO A 348 2.65 16.00 8.47
N GLU A 349 2.93 15.57 7.22
CA GLU A 349 1.90 15.29 6.21
C GLU A 349 0.94 14.19 6.67
N VAL A 350 1.47 13.09 7.20
CA VAL A 350 0.66 11.97 7.71
C VAL A 350 -0.24 12.42 8.87
N LYS A 351 0.29 13.21 9.82
CA LYS A 351 -0.48 13.76 10.92
C LYS A 351 -1.60 14.67 10.42
N GLU A 352 -1.29 15.54 9.48
CA GLU A 352 -2.24 16.48 8.88
C GLU A 352 -3.41 15.76 8.20
N ARG A 353 -3.11 14.79 7.33
CA ARG A 353 -4.10 13.97 6.63
C ARG A 353 -4.98 13.18 7.62
N ALA A 354 -4.37 12.58 8.64
CA ALA A 354 -5.09 11.83 9.66
C ALA A 354 -6.06 12.70 10.46
N LEU A 355 -5.65 13.90 10.88
CA LEU A 355 -6.50 14.82 11.64
C LEU A 355 -7.69 15.32 10.79
N ARG A 356 -7.44 15.64 9.52
CA ARG A 356 -8.51 16.03 8.58
C ARG A 356 -9.50 14.89 8.35
N PHE A 357 -9.01 13.69 8.05
CA PHE A 357 -9.86 12.51 7.85
C PHE A 357 -10.70 12.17 9.08
N SER A 358 -10.13 12.31 10.28
CA SER A 358 -10.84 12.08 11.55
C SER A 358 -11.77 13.23 11.92
N GLY A 359 -11.86 14.32 11.12
CA GLY A 359 -12.66 15.47 11.41
C GLY A 359 -12.19 16.30 12.63
N LEU A 360 -10.92 16.11 13.04
CA LEU A 360 -10.30 16.79 14.18
C LEU A 360 -9.54 18.06 13.77
N LYS A 361 -9.44 18.33 12.48
CA LYS A 361 -8.84 19.54 11.93
C LYS A 361 -9.65 20.07 10.77
N LYS A 362 -9.90 21.37 10.78
CA LYS A 362 -10.61 22.06 9.70
C LYS A 362 -9.92 23.37 9.33
N TYR A 363 -10.12 23.77 8.07
CA TYR A 363 -9.60 25.00 7.51
C TYR A 363 -10.73 25.90 7.03
N PHE A 364 -10.63 27.20 7.35
CA PHE A 364 -11.62 28.19 6.98
C PHE A 364 -10.98 29.41 6.35
N ILE A 365 -11.67 30.02 5.41
CA ILE A 365 -11.45 31.40 5.04
C ILE A 365 -12.45 32.24 5.81
N LEU A 366 -11.98 33.02 6.79
CA LEU A 366 -12.76 33.87 7.64
C LEU A 366 -12.68 35.32 7.13
N ARG A 367 -13.80 36.02 7.06
CA ARG A 367 -13.86 37.45 6.71
C ARG A 367 -13.94 38.27 7.99
N LEU A 368 -12.84 38.94 8.35
CA LEU A 368 -12.78 39.80 9.50
C LEU A 368 -12.97 41.29 9.09
N PRO A 369 -13.79 42.06 9.81
CA PRO A 369 -13.87 43.51 9.61
C PRO A 369 -12.53 44.16 9.95
N GLN A 370 -12.07 45.10 9.12
CA GLN A 370 -10.78 45.76 9.31
C GLN A 370 -10.86 46.88 10.35
N ARG A 371 -11.19 46.53 11.59
CA ARG A 371 -11.23 47.42 12.75
C ARG A 371 -10.39 46.88 13.90
N PRO A 372 -9.91 47.73 14.82
CA PRO A 372 -9.28 47.29 16.06
C PRO A 372 -10.19 46.34 16.84
N GLY A 373 -9.61 45.28 17.38
CA GLY A 373 -10.31 44.27 18.20
C GLY A 373 -10.99 43.14 17.43
N ALA A 374 -11.15 43.20 16.10
CA ALA A 374 -11.86 42.18 15.33
C ALA A 374 -11.28 40.76 15.52
N LEU A 375 -9.95 40.63 15.57
CA LEU A 375 -9.30 39.33 15.88
C LEU A 375 -9.60 38.89 17.32
N ARG A 376 -9.57 39.80 18.29
CA ARG A 376 -9.89 39.48 19.68
C ARG A 376 -11.32 38.96 19.82
N ASP A 377 -12.26 39.54 19.06
CA ASP A 377 -13.66 39.12 19.07
C ASP A 377 -13.78 37.70 18.54
N PHE A 378 -13.05 37.34 17.47
CA PHE A 378 -12.96 35.98 16.96
C PHE A 378 -12.32 35.02 17.99
N LEU A 379 -11.18 35.41 18.57
CA LEU A 379 -10.53 34.56 19.59
C LEU A 379 -11.45 34.32 20.81
N GLY A 380 -12.34 35.26 21.12
CA GLY A 380 -13.29 35.14 22.22
C GLY A 380 -14.40 34.10 22.01
N ILE A 381 -14.62 33.64 20.78
CA ILE A 381 -15.60 32.59 20.49
C ILE A 381 -14.99 31.17 20.41
N LEU A 382 -13.67 31.04 20.46
CA LEU A 382 -13.02 29.73 20.50
C LEU A 382 -13.36 29.01 21.80
N GLY A 383 -13.57 27.72 21.72
CA GLY A 383 -13.76 26.86 22.89
C GLY A 383 -12.43 26.49 23.55
N PRO A 384 -12.48 25.85 24.72
CA PRO A 384 -11.26 25.48 25.45
C PRO A 384 -10.41 24.42 24.73
N ASP A 385 -11.01 23.66 23.83
CA ASP A 385 -10.36 22.59 23.07
C ASP A 385 -10.02 23.01 21.62
N ASP A 386 -10.37 24.24 21.22
CA ASP A 386 -10.11 24.77 19.88
C ASP A 386 -8.71 25.38 19.83
N ASP A 387 -7.76 24.71 19.17
CA ASP A 387 -6.38 25.16 18.99
C ASP A 387 -6.15 25.70 17.58
N ILE A 388 -5.49 26.86 17.48
CA ILE A 388 -5.17 27.49 16.19
C ILE A 388 -3.86 26.90 15.67
N ALA A 389 -3.98 25.93 14.76
CA ALA A 389 -2.84 25.29 14.10
C ALA A 389 -2.26 26.13 12.94
N ARG A 390 -3.06 26.99 12.33
CA ARG A 390 -2.63 27.88 11.24
C ARG A 390 -3.40 29.19 11.28
N PHE A 391 -2.68 30.31 11.06
CA PHE A 391 -3.28 31.63 10.99
C PHE A 391 -2.54 32.52 10.00
N GLU A 392 -3.20 32.92 8.91
CA GLU A 392 -2.64 33.80 7.90
C GLU A 392 -3.61 34.96 7.63
N TYR A 393 -3.19 36.14 8.00
CA TYR A 393 -4.00 37.38 7.81
C TYR A 393 -3.39 38.27 6.76
N LEU A 394 -4.12 38.47 5.68
CA LEU A 394 -3.76 39.40 4.61
C LEU A 394 -4.59 40.66 4.72
N LYS A 395 -4.03 41.73 5.33
CA LYS A 395 -4.64 43.03 5.38
C LYS A 395 -4.53 43.74 4.01
N LYS A 396 -5.66 44.03 3.37
CA LYS A 396 -5.72 44.80 2.13
C LYS A 396 -6.22 46.20 2.43
N SER A 397 -5.39 47.25 2.16
CA SER A 397 -5.54 48.63 2.63
C SER A 397 -6.77 49.41 2.13
N ALA A 398 -7.60 48.87 1.24
CA ALA A 398 -8.73 49.59 0.63
C ALA A 398 -10.09 48.86 0.78
N ARG A 399 -10.22 47.91 1.72
CA ARG A 399 -11.46 47.15 1.89
C ARG A 399 -11.92 47.16 3.35
N ASN A 400 -13.25 47.10 3.55
CA ASN A 400 -13.84 47.03 4.88
C ASN A 400 -13.58 45.70 5.59
N PHE A 401 -13.26 44.61 4.84
CA PHE A 401 -13.00 43.27 5.33
C PHE A 401 -11.68 42.75 4.82
N GLY A 402 -10.96 42.02 5.66
CA GLY A 402 -9.79 41.22 5.34
C GLY A 402 -10.13 39.73 5.37
N SER A 403 -9.46 38.93 4.50
CA SER A 403 -9.57 37.49 4.54
C SER A 403 -8.48 36.91 5.42
N VAL A 404 -8.86 35.97 6.26
CA VAL A 404 -7.95 35.22 7.14
C VAL A 404 -8.09 33.75 6.78
N LEU A 405 -6.96 33.07 6.48
CA LEU A 405 -6.89 31.63 6.43
C LEU A 405 -6.62 31.15 7.85
N ILE A 406 -7.48 30.29 8.36
CA ILE A 406 -7.36 29.73 9.70
C ILE A 406 -7.48 28.21 9.64
N GLY A 407 -6.59 27.50 10.34
CA GLY A 407 -6.67 26.08 10.61
C GLY A 407 -6.89 25.87 12.11
N ILE A 408 -7.90 25.13 12.45
CA ILE A 408 -8.24 24.80 13.85
C ILE A 408 -8.16 23.29 14.04
N GLU A 409 -7.45 22.87 15.10
CA GLU A 409 -7.42 21.53 15.63
C GLU A 409 -8.29 21.43 16.89
N THR A 410 -8.88 20.25 17.12
CA THR A 410 -9.69 19.98 18.29
C THR A 410 -9.58 18.53 18.73
N ASN A 411 -9.98 18.24 19.96
CA ASN A 411 -9.97 16.89 20.53
C ASN A 411 -11.25 16.10 20.25
N SER A 412 -12.31 16.75 19.72
CA SER A 412 -13.61 16.11 19.43
C SER A 412 -14.25 16.75 18.20
N THR A 413 -14.83 15.93 17.35
CA THR A 413 -15.61 16.39 16.19
C THR A 413 -16.79 17.28 16.57
N ASP A 414 -17.38 17.06 17.75
CA ASP A 414 -18.51 17.86 18.28
C ASP A 414 -18.11 19.32 18.55
N SER A 415 -16.83 19.59 18.82
CA SER A 415 -16.30 20.94 19.04
C SER A 415 -16.51 21.82 17.81
N PHE A 416 -16.36 21.27 16.59
CA PHE A 416 -16.60 22.02 15.37
C PHE A 416 -18.06 22.43 15.19
N ALA A 417 -19.01 21.55 15.52
CA ALA A 417 -20.43 21.90 15.47
C ALA A 417 -20.78 23.03 16.46
N ALA A 418 -20.13 23.05 17.62
CA ALA A 418 -20.28 24.13 18.59
C ALA A 418 -19.60 25.42 18.12
N LEU A 419 -18.40 25.34 17.53
CA LEU A 419 -17.66 26.48 16.99
C LEU A 419 -18.44 27.15 15.86
N PHE A 420 -18.99 26.39 14.92
CA PHE A 420 -19.79 26.95 13.82
C PHE A 420 -20.99 27.71 14.32
N ARG A 421 -21.72 27.17 15.29
CA ARG A 421 -22.84 27.91 15.92
C ARG A 421 -22.38 29.21 16.55
N ARG A 422 -21.28 29.23 17.31
CA ARG A 422 -20.73 30.46 17.90
C ARG A 422 -20.30 31.47 16.84
N MET A 423 -19.75 31.00 15.70
CA MET A 423 -19.39 31.87 14.56
C MET A 423 -20.63 32.50 13.93
N GLU A 424 -21.69 31.73 13.72
CA GLU A 424 -22.96 32.21 13.15
C GLU A 424 -23.65 33.20 14.11
N ASP A 425 -23.75 32.89 15.41
CA ASP A 425 -24.34 33.74 16.43
C ASP A 425 -23.58 35.08 16.57
N ALA A 426 -22.26 35.04 16.40
CA ALA A 426 -21.42 36.25 16.43
C ALA A 426 -21.37 37.01 15.08
N GLY A 427 -22.03 36.52 14.04
CA GLY A 427 -22.12 37.14 12.73
C GLY A 427 -20.82 37.09 11.92
N PHE A 428 -19.98 36.09 12.14
CA PHE A 428 -18.78 35.89 11.33
C PHE A 428 -19.15 35.24 9.99
N ASP A 429 -18.69 35.83 8.90
CA ASP A 429 -18.78 35.28 7.54
C ASP A 429 -17.54 34.38 7.29
N TYR A 430 -17.76 33.10 7.09
CA TYR A 430 -16.69 32.13 6.86
C TYR A 430 -17.06 31.13 5.75
N ARG A 431 -16.02 30.53 5.16
CA ARG A 431 -16.13 29.41 4.22
C ARG A 431 -15.25 28.27 4.69
N ASP A 432 -15.84 27.10 4.95
CA ASP A 432 -15.10 25.86 5.17
C ASP A 432 -14.44 25.45 3.85
N ILE A 433 -13.12 25.24 3.86
CA ILE A 433 -12.31 24.86 2.73
C ILE A 433 -11.54 23.55 2.98
N THR A 434 -11.91 22.83 4.02
CA THR A 434 -11.23 21.60 4.45
C THR A 434 -11.18 20.56 3.34
N GLU A 435 -12.24 20.44 2.54
CA GLU A 435 -12.37 19.48 1.44
C GLU A 435 -12.01 20.09 0.05
N ASP A 436 -11.50 21.32 0.00
CA ASP A 436 -11.07 21.93 -1.26
C ASP A 436 -9.70 21.38 -1.66
N GLU A 437 -9.68 20.41 -2.59
CA GLU A 437 -8.46 19.72 -3.04
C GLU A 437 -7.38 20.68 -3.56
N THR A 438 -7.79 21.79 -4.22
CA THR A 438 -6.84 22.78 -4.76
C THR A 438 -6.11 23.50 -3.65
N LEU A 439 -6.84 23.90 -2.60
CA LEU A 439 -6.28 24.58 -1.45
C LEU A 439 -5.55 23.63 -0.52
N ALA A 440 -6.02 22.40 -0.38
CA ALA A 440 -5.37 21.38 0.45
C ALA A 440 -3.89 21.17 0.07
N ASN A 441 -3.57 21.15 -1.22
CA ASN A 441 -2.20 21.01 -1.72
C ASN A 441 -1.27 22.20 -1.39
N PHE A 442 -1.82 23.34 -0.97
CA PHE A 442 -1.05 24.50 -0.49
C PHE A 442 -1.00 24.57 1.05
N LEU A 443 -1.81 23.77 1.72
CA LEU A 443 -1.95 23.80 3.18
C LEU A 443 -1.13 22.71 3.88
N VAL A 444 -0.79 21.65 3.13
CA VAL A 444 -0.07 20.48 3.64
C VAL A 444 1.38 20.45 3.14
#